data_0b228b48bda462dd98e3cf4781eb1de6
#
_entry.id   0b228b48bda462dd98e3cf4781eb1de6
#
_cell.length_a   1.000
_cell.length_b   1.000
_cell.length_c   1.000
_cell.angle_alpha   90.00
_cell.angle_beta   90.00
_cell.angle_gamma   90.00
#
_symmetry.space_group_name_H-M   'P 1'
#
loop_
_entity.id
_entity.type
_entity.pdbx_description
1 polymer ?
#
loop_
_entity_poly.entity_id
_entity_poly.type
_entity_poly.pdbx_seq_one_letter_code
_entity_poly.pdbx_strand_id
1 'polypeptide(L)'
;MLWVSPALTVYICVLTGILGACMGSFLNCMAWRIVHGESVLHGRSHCDVCGHVLGAGDLIPVLSYIIHKGRCKYCGAKLSAGHVFAEVLTALTFLLLVLKYDISLQALEYILLACLLLAAAFTDLEGYMIPDRFIVTGIVVRVVFLFLQGNVLENLMDALLGGFAVGGGLLLIAVSYTHLRAHETAANL
;
A
#
# COMPACT_ATOMS: atom_id res chain seq x y z
N MET A 1 -24.15 8.59 2.67
CA MET A 1 -25.00 7.56 2.04
C MET A 1 -24.93 6.20 2.73
N LEU A 2 -23.81 5.83 3.26
CA LEU A 2 -23.61 4.53 3.95
C LEU A 2 -24.57 4.30 5.15
N TRP A 3 -24.94 5.34 5.85
CA TRP A 3 -25.75 5.25 7.09
C TRP A 3 -27.28 5.18 6.85
N VAL A 4 -27.73 5.11 5.60
CA VAL A 4 -29.17 5.07 5.26
C VAL A 4 -29.80 3.70 5.55
N SER A 5 -29.03 2.61 5.40
CA SER A 5 -29.51 1.25 5.67
C SER A 5 -28.37 0.39 6.25
N PRO A 6 -28.55 -0.24 7.42
CA PRO A 6 -27.54 -1.13 8.00
C PRO A 6 -27.11 -2.25 7.06
N ALA A 7 -28.05 -2.83 6.31
CA ALA A 7 -27.76 -3.90 5.37
C ALA A 7 -26.86 -3.44 4.21
N LEU A 8 -27.09 -2.24 3.67
CA LEU A 8 -26.27 -1.65 2.63
C LEU A 8 -24.85 -1.34 3.15
N THR A 9 -24.76 -0.81 4.36
CA THR A 9 -23.46 -0.54 5.01
C THR A 9 -22.64 -1.82 5.15
N VAL A 10 -23.23 -2.90 5.67
CA VAL A 10 -22.54 -4.20 5.80
C VAL A 10 -22.09 -4.72 4.44
N TYR A 11 -22.96 -4.66 3.42
CA TYR A 11 -22.63 -5.10 2.08
C TYR A 11 -21.44 -4.33 1.49
N ILE A 12 -21.43 -2.99 1.60
CA ILE A 12 -20.33 -2.15 1.11
C ILE A 12 -19.04 -2.43 1.89
N CYS A 13 -19.12 -2.58 3.22
CA CYS A 13 -17.94 -2.92 4.02
C CYS A 13 -17.33 -4.26 3.62
N VAL A 14 -18.16 -5.28 3.38
CA VAL A 14 -17.68 -6.60 2.93
C VAL A 14 -17.01 -6.51 1.56
N LEU A 15 -17.64 -5.84 0.60
CA LEU A 15 -17.06 -5.66 -0.74
C LEU A 15 -15.74 -4.88 -0.69
N THR A 16 -15.72 -3.79 0.07
CA THR A 16 -14.52 -2.95 0.24
C THR A 16 -13.39 -3.74 0.90
N GLY A 17 -13.70 -4.54 1.92
CA GLY A 17 -12.71 -5.41 2.56
C GLY A 17 -12.13 -6.46 1.61
N ILE A 18 -12.97 -7.11 0.81
CA ILE A 18 -12.53 -8.09 -0.20
C ILE A 18 -11.65 -7.41 -1.26
N LEU A 19 -12.08 -6.26 -1.80
CA LEU A 19 -11.30 -5.50 -2.78
C LEU A 19 -9.95 -5.05 -2.21
N GLY A 20 -9.95 -4.57 -0.96
CA GLY A 20 -8.72 -4.18 -0.27
C GLY A 20 -7.77 -5.36 -0.06
N ALA A 21 -8.27 -6.53 0.33
CA ALA A 21 -7.45 -7.73 0.48
C ALA A 21 -6.86 -8.21 -0.87
N CYS A 22 -7.66 -8.21 -1.93
CA CYS A 22 -7.18 -8.54 -3.28
C CYS A 22 -6.11 -7.54 -3.76
N MET A 23 -6.33 -6.25 -3.51
CA MET A 23 -5.33 -5.23 -3.83
C MET A 23 -4.05 -5.40 -3.02
N GLY A 24 -4.15 -5.73 -1.73
CA GLY A 24 -2.99 -6.00 -0.88
C GLY A 24 -2.14 -7.18 -1.37
N SER A 25 -2.79 -8.26 -1.77
CA SER A 25 -2.12 -9.42 -2.38
C SER A 25 -1.39 -9.02 -3.67
N PHE A 26 -2.04 -8.22 -4.53
CA PHE A 26 -1.42 -7.70 -5.75
C PHE A 26 -0.24 -6.78 -5.47
N LEU A 27 -0.39 -5.79 -4.56
CA LEU A 27 0.67 -4.84 -4.21
C LEU A 27 1.90 -5.55 -3.63
N ASN A 28 1.69 -6.54 -2.79
CA ASN A 28 2.78 -7.32 -2.22
C ASN A 28 3.52 -8.14 -3.30
N CYS A 29 2.80 -8.79 -4.20
CA CYS A 29 3.39 -9.51 -5.34
C CYS A 29 4.14 -8.53 -6.28
N MET A 30 3.58 -7.35 -6.52
CA MET A 30 4.21 -6.30 -7.32
C MET A 30 5.51 -5.82 -6.67
N ALA A 31 5.52 -5.59 -5.37
CA ALA A 31 6.70 -5.17 -4.62
C ALA A 31 7.83 -6.18 -4.76
N TRP A 32 7.53 -7.45 -4.52
CA TRP A 32 8.50 -8.55 -4.68
C TRP A 32 9.09 -8.59 -6.11
N ARG A 33 8.26 -8.51 -7.14
CA ARG A 33 8.70 -8.51 -8.54
C ARG A 33 9.58 -7.32 -8.89
N ILE A 34 9.24 -6.13 -8.39
CA ILE A 34 10.04 -4.91 -8.62
C ILE A 34 11.45 -5.09 -8.06
N VAL A 35 11.56 -5.60 -6.84
CA VAL A 35 12.84 -5.81 -6.16
C VAL A 35 13.68 -6.87 -6.87
N HIS A 36 13.05 -7.94 -7.36
CA HIS A 36 13.74 -9.03 -8.05
C HIS A 36 13.92 -8.79 -9.57
N GLY A 37 13.53 -7.62 -10.08
CA GLY A 37 13.69 -7.26 -11.50
C GLY A 37 12.75 -8.02 -12.44
N GLU A 38 11.67 -8.59 -11.92
CA GLU A 38 10.68 -9.30 -12.71
C GLU A 38 9.60 -8.37 -13.29
N SER A 39 8.95 -8.81 -14.39
CA SER A 39 7.84 -8.07 -14.98
C SER A 39 6.62 -8.07 -14.07
N VAL A 40 6.11 -6.87 -13.76
CA VAL A 40 4.88 -6.69 -12.96
C VAL A 40 3.64 -7.14 -13.74
N LEU A 41 3.63 -6.94 -15.07
CA LEU A 41 2.46 -7.17 -15.92
C LEU A 41 2.40 -8.59 -16.50
N HIS A 42 3.53 -9.30 -16.55
CA HIS A 42 3.61 -10.62 -17.16
C HIS A 42 4.17 -11.62 -16.14
N GLY A 43 3.58 -12.79 -16.12
CA GLY A 43 3.98 -13.88 -15.23
C GLY A 43 2.85 -14.28 -14.28
N ARG A 44 2.90 -15.52 -13.81
CA ARG A 44 1.97 -16.08 -12.83
C ARG A 44 2.65 -16.15 -11.48
N SER A 45 1.86 -16.04 -10.42
CA SER A 45 2.37 -16.26 -9.07
C SER A 45 2.80 -17.72 -8.90
N HIS A 46 3.94 -17.91 -8.30
CA HIS A 46 4.54 -19.25 -8.07
C HIS A 46 5.08 -19.34 -6.64
N CYS A 47 5.31 -20.53 -6.20
CA CYS A 47 5.94 -20.78 -4.89
C CYS A 47 7.45 -20.57 -5.01
N ASP A 48 8.04 -19.72 -4.17
CA ASP A 48 9.47 -19.40 -4.19
C ASP A 48 10.38 -20.62 -3.93
N VAL A 49 9.85 -21.67 -3.28
CA VAL A 49 10.62 -22.86 -2.95
C VAL A 49 10.56 -23.95 -4.01
N CYS A 50 9.37 -24.24 -4.54
CA CYS A 50 9.19 -25.33 -5.51
C CYS A 50 8.94 -24.88 -6.95
N GLY A 51 8.79 -23.56 -7.19
CA GLY A 51 8.50 -23.00 -8.52
C GLY A 51 7.11 -23.35 -9.06
N HIS A 52 6.26 -24.05 -8.30
CA HIS A 52 4.93 -24.44 -8.77
C HIS A 52 4.04 -23.21 -8.96
N VAL A 53 3.39 -23.13 -10.11
CA VAL A 53 2.48 -22.01 -10.44
C VAL A 53 1.20 -22.15 -9.65
N LEU A 54 0.86 -21.10 -8.89
CA LEU A 54 -0.32 -21.08 -8.03
C LEU A 54 -1.61 -20.95 -8.84
N GLY A 55 -2.63 -21.69 -8.44
CA GLY A 55 -3.98 -21.62 -9.01
C GLY A 55 -4.80 -20.48 -8.42
N ALA A 56 -5.94 -20.15 -9.05
CA ALA A 56 -6.82 -19.08 -8.55
C ALA A 56 -7.30 -19.33 -7.10
N GLY A 57 -7.54 -20.57 -6.71
CA GLY A 57 -7.93 -20.92 -5.33
C GLY A 57 -6.83 -20.74 -4.30
N ASP A 58 -5.56 -20.85 -4.72
CA ASP A 58 -4.41 -20.65 -3.85
C ASP A 58 -4.09 -19.16 -3.64
N LEU A 59 -4.69 -18.28 -4.46
CA LEU A 59 -4.51 -16.83 -4.44
C LEU A 59 -5.67 -16.09 -3.75
N ILE A 60 -6.64 -16.80 -3.15
CA ILE A 60 -7.70 -16.12 -2.39
C ILE A 60 -7.09 -15.49 -1.13
N PRO A 61 -7.13 -14.16 -0.99
CA PRO A 61 -6.45 -13.47 0.10
C PRO A 61 -6.92 -13.95 1.46
N VAL A 62 -6.00 -14.07 2.41
CA VAL A 62 -6.20 -14.53 3.79
C VAL A 62 -6.72 -15.97 3.86
N LEU A 63 -7.74 -16.30 3.07
CA LEU A 63 -8.44 -17.59 3.15
C LEU A 63 -7.54 -18.76 2.73
N SER A 64 -6.77 -18.61 1.64
CA SER A 64 -5.84 -19.65 1.19
C SER A 64 -4.78 -19.95 2.26
N TYR A 65 -4.25 -18.93 2.91
CA TYR A 65 -3.27 -19.07 3.98
C TYR A 65 -3.85 -19.81 5.19
N ILE A 66 -5.08 -19.51 5.60
CA ILE A 66 -5.76 -20.19 6.70
C ILE A 66 -6.02 -21.66 6.35
N ILE A 67 -6.56 -21.94 5.16
CA ILE A 67 -6.89 -23.30 4.71
C ILE A 67 -5.63 -24.17 4.65
N HIS A 68 -4.53 -23.64 4.12
CA HIS A 68 -3.27 -24.36 3.99
C HIS A 68 -2.35 -24.22 5.23
N LYS A 69 -2.86 -23.64 6.33
CA LYS A 69 -2.12 -23.47 7.60
C LYS A 69 -0.75 -22.82 7.42
N GLY A 70 -0.69 -21.79 6.56
CA GLY A 70 0.55 -21.07 6.27
C GLY A 70 1.62 -21.88 5.54
N ARG A 71 1.22 -22.89 4.76
CA ARG A 71 2.14 -23.74 4.01
C ARG A 71 1.74 -23.86 2.54
N CYS A 72 2.72 -24.04 1.69
CA CYS A 72 2.46 -24.35 0.29
C CYS A 72 1.74 -25.69 0.18
N LYS A 73 0.65 -25.73 -0.59
CA LYS A 73 -0.16 -26.92 -0.84
C LYS A 73 0.63 -28.07 -1.52
N TYR A 74 1.64 -27.71 -2.31
CA TYR A 74 2.37 -28.65 -3.17
C TYR A 74 3.66 -29.18 -2.53
N CYS A 75 4.45 -28.34 -1.88
CA CYS A 75 5.74 -28.73 -1.27
C CYS A 75 5.76 -28.67 0.26
N GLY A 76 4.71 -28.15 0.91
CA GLY A 76 4.65 -28.04 2.36
C GLY A 76 5.54 -26.94 2.97
N ALA A 77 6.29 -26.19 2.16
CA ALA A 77 7.15 -25.11 2.63
C ALA A 77 6.32 -24.03 3.36
N LYS A 78 6.87 -23.45 4.41
CA LYS A 78 6.23 -22.36 5.15
C LYS A 78 6.14 -21.11 4.28
N LEU A 79 4.94 -20.52 4.19
CA LEU A 79 4.70 -19.24 3.54
C LEU A 79 4.95 -18.10 4.54
N SER A 80 5.49 -16.99 4.08
CA SER A 80 5.68 -15.78 4.90
C SER A 80 4.33 -15.23 5.36
N ALA A 81 4.23 -14.90 6.63
CA ALA A 81 3.07 -14.17 7.18
C ALA A 81 2.96 -12.74 6.64
N GLY A 82 4.02 -12.21 6.02
CA GLY A 82 4.03 -10.89 5.39
C GLY A 82 2.96 -10.73 4.30
N HIS A 83 2.65 -11.80 3.56
CA HIS A 83 1.58 -11.78 2.56
C HIS A 83 0.22 -11.48 3.20
N VAL A 84 -0.14 -12.21 4.26
CA VAL A 84 -1.41 -12.00 4.98
C VAL A 84 -1.44 -10.62 5.65
N PHE A 85 -0.31 -10.19 6.20
CA PHE A 85 -0.21 -8.85 6.78
C PHE A 85 -0.50 -7.76 5.74
N ALA A 86 0.07 -7.85 4.55
CA ALA A 86 -0.20 -6.91 3.46
C ALA A 86 -1.67 -6.89 3.05
N GLU A 87 -2.29 -8.07 2.93
CA GLU A 87 -3.71 -8.23 2.57
C GLU A 87 -4.64 -7.62 3.63
N VAL A 88 -4.42 -7.94 4.90
CA VAL A 88 -5.23 -7.40 6.02
C VAL A 88 -5.02 -5.91 6.18
N LEU A 89 -3.78 -5.42 6.12
CA LEU A 89 -3.47 -4.00 6.24
C LEU A 89 -4.17 -3.18 5.15
N THR A 90 -4.11 -3.63 3.91
CA THR A 90 -4.74 -2.94 2.78
C THR A 90 -6.26 -3.00 2.89
N ALA A 91 -6.84 -4.15 3.29
CA ALA A 91 -8.27 -4.29 3.53
C ALA A 91 -8.77 -3.32 4.62
N LEU A 92 -8.07 -3.23 5.73
CA LEU A 92 -8.38 -2.28 6.81
C LEU A 92 -8.26 -0.83 6.35
N THR A 93 -7.23 -0.49 5.58
CA THR A 93 -7.04 0.85 5.03
C THR A 93 -8.21 1.25 4.14
N PHE A 94 -8.62 0.37 3.21
CA PHE A 94 -9.76 0.63 2.34
C PHE A 94 -11.05 0.80 3.13
N LEU A 95 -11.29 -0.08 4.11
CA LEU A 95 -12.47 -0.02 4.96
C LEU A 95 -12.55 1.29 5.74
N LEU A 96 -11.45 1.70 6.37
CA LEU A 96 -11.40 2.96 7.13
C LEU A 96 -11.62 4.18 6.23
N LEU A 97 -11.05 4.20 5.04
CA LEU A 97 -11.24 5.29 4.09
C LEU A 97 -12.69 5.39 3.61
N VAL A 98 -13.33 4.27 3.27
CA VAL A 98 -14.74 4.26 2.84
C VAL A 98 -15.68 4.60 3.98
N LEU A 99 -15.42 4.14 5.20
CA LEU A 99 -16.21 4.50 6.38
C LEU A 99 -16.10 5.99 6.72
N LYS A 100 -14.94 6.61 6.50
CA LYS A 100 -14.70 8.02 6.81
C LYS A 100 -15.22 8.96 5.74
N TYR A 101 -14.99 8.65 4.47
CA TYR A 101 -15.27 9.56 3.34
C TYR A 101 -16.50 9.17 2.52
N ASP A 102 -17.20 8.08 2.91
CA ASP A 102 -18.30 7.50 2.16
C ASP A 102 -17.86 7.08 0.74
N ILE A 103 -18.79 6.74 -0.14
CA ILE A 103 -18.52 6.49 -1.56
C ILE A 103 -18.46 7.84 -2.27
N SER A 104 -17.29 8.45 -2.28
CA SER A 104 -17.04 9.79 -2.83
C SER A 104 -15.79 9.79 -3.70
N LEU A 105 -15.66 10.83 -4.52
CA LEU A 105 -14.46 11.07 -5.32
C LEU A 105 -13.23 11.24 -4.44
N GLN A 106 -13.40 11.83 -3.26
CA GLN A 106 -12.34 11.99 -2.26
C GLN A 106 -11.88 10.64 -1.69
N ALA A 107 -12.83 9.72 -1.40
CA ALA A 107 -12.48 8.36 -0.97
C ALA A 107 -11.64 7.63 -2.04
N LEU A 108 -12.02 7.76 -3.31
CA LEU A 108 -11.28 7.17 -4.43
C LEU A 108 -9.85 7.72 -4.52
N GLU A 109 -9.68 9.04 -4.39
CA GLU A 109 -8.35 9.67 -4.36
C GLU A 109 -7.49 9.08 -3.25
N TYR A 110 -7.99 9.04 -2.02
CA TYR A 110 -7.23 8.53 -0.88
C TYR A 110 -6.95 7.03 -0.97
N ILE A 111 -7.84 6.25 -1.56
CA ILE A 111 -7.59 4.82 -1.85
C ILE A 111 -6.42 4.67 -2.83
N LEU A 112 -6.38 5.44 -3.91
CA LEU A 112 -5.29 5.40 -4.88
C LEU A 112 -3.95 5.83 -4.27
N LEU A 113 -3.96 6.92 -3.50
CA LEU A 113 -2.76 7.37 -2.79
C LEU A 113 -2.30 6.36 -1.73
N ALA A 114 -3.22 5.75 -0.99
CA ALA A 114 -2.91 4.68 -0.04
C ALA A 114 -2.29 3.46 -0.72
N CYS A 115 -2.80 3.05 -1.89
CA CYS A 115 -2.18 1.97 -2.68
C CYS A 115 -0.73 2.30 -3.06
N LEU A 116 -0.44 3.52 -3.48
CA LEU A 116 0.92 3.94 -3.83
C LEU A 116 1.84 3.97 -2.62
N LEU A 117 1.37 4.47 -1.47
CA LEU A 117 2.12 4.47 -0.23
C LEU A 117 2.39 3.06 0.29
N LEU A 118 1.39 2.17 0.25
CA LEU A 118 1.56 0.77 0.64
C LEU A 118 2.50 0.03 -0.32
N ALA A 119 2.41 0.29 -1.64
CA ALA A 119 3.34 -0.26 -2.61
C ALA A 119 4.79 0.18 -2.34
N ALA A 120 5.00 1.48 -2.04
CA ALA A 120 6.30 2.00 -1.66
C ALA A 120 6.81 1.36 -0.35
N ALA A 121 5.94 1.23 0.67
CA ALA A 121 6.29 0.60 1.93
C ALA A 121 6.65 -0.89 1.75
N PHE A 122 5.90 -1.64 0.92
CA PHE A 122 6.21 -3.04 0.66
C PHE A 122 7.50 -3.22 -0.13
N THR A 123 7.80 -2.34 -1.11
CA THR A 123 9.09 -2.38 -1.82
C THR A 123 10.27 -2.02 -0.90
N ASP A 124 10.06 -1.09 0.03
CA ASP A 124 11.09 -0.73 1.02
C ASP A 124 11.35 -1.88 2.00
N LEU A 125 10.31 -2.53 2.48
CA LEU A 125 10.43 -3.71 3.35
C LEU A 125 11.10 -4.91 2.67
N GLU A 126 10.90 -5.08 1.36
CA GLU A 126 11.46 -6.20 0.59
C GLU A 126 12.91 -5.95 0.14
N GLY A 127 13.23 -4.71 -0.30
CA GLY A 127 14.51 -4.42 -0.96
C GLY A 127 15.19 -3.12 -0.52
N TYR A 128 14.71 -2.44 0.52
CA TYR A 128 15.24 -1.16 1.00
C TYR A 128 15.35 -0.11 -0.13
N MET A 129 14.37 -0.12 -1.06
CA MET A 129 14.33 0.83 -2.17
C MET A 129 12.91 1.31 -2.41
N ILE A 130 12.77 2.60 -2.73
CA ILE A 130 11.50 3.22 -3.13
C ILE A 130 11.65 3.69 -4.57
N PRO A 131 10.97 3.07 -5.55
CA PRO A 131 11.02 3.51 -6.94
C PRO A 131 10.41 4.90 -7.12
N ASP A 132 11.11 5.81 -7.80
CA ASP A 132 10.67 7.19 -8.07
C ASP A 132 9.31 7.26 -8.78
N ARG A 133 8.99 6.22 -9.58
CA ARG A 133 7.70 6.11 -10.28
C ARG A 133 6.49 6.16 -9.34
N PHE A 134 6.60 5.69 -8.09
CA PHE A 134 5.50 5.79 -7.12
C PHE A 134 5.28 7.24 -6.69
N ILE A 135 6.35 7.99 -6.48
CA ILE A 135 6.30 9.41 -6.12
C ILE A 135 5.68 10.21 -7.26
N VAL A 136 6.19 10.02 -8.48
CA VAL A 136 5.68 10.70 -9.68
C VAL A 136 4.20 10.38 -9.91
N THR A 137 3.82 9.10 -9.81
CA THR A 137 2.42 8.69 -9.97
C THR A 137 1.53 9.31 -8.89
N GLY A 138 1.99 9.38 -7.65
CA GLY A 138 1.26 10.03 -6.55
C GLY A 138 1.00 11.52 -6.81
N ILE A 139 2.03 12.24 -7.30
CA ILE A 139 1.88 13.64 -7.69
C ILE A 139 0.86 13.79 -8.84
N VAL A 140 0.95 12.95 -9.86
CA VAL A 140 0.00 12.97 -10.98
C VAL A 140 -1.42 12.70 -10.51
N VAL A 141 -1.64 11.68 -9.67
CA VAL A 141 -2.95 11.38 -9.08
C VAL A 141 -3.47 12.61 -8.33
N ARG A 142 -2.67 13.20 -7.45
CA ARG A 142 -3.10 14.40 -6.71
C ARG A 142 -3.47 15.56 -7.62
N VAL A 143 -2.66 15.85 -8.63
CA VAL A 143 -2.93 16.93 -9.60
C VAL A 143 -4.24 16.67 -10.37
N VAL A 144 -4.48 15.45 -10.84
CA VAL A 144 -5.73 15.10 -11.54
C VAL A 144 -6.94 15.33 -10.63
N PHE A 145 -6.88 14.85 -9.38
CA PHE A 145 -8.00 15.02 -8.44
C PHE A 145 -8.22 16.47 -8.00
N LEU A 146 -7.18 17.31 -7.97
CA LEU A 146 -7.35 18.76 -7.76
C LEU A 146 -8.30 19.40 -8.80
N PHE A 147 -8.17 19.01 -10.07
CA PHE A 147 -9.06 19.51 -11.12
C PHE A 147 -10.44 18.87 -11.09
N LEU A 148 -10.56 17.59 -10.72
CA LEU A 148 -11.83 16.88 -10.67
C LEU A 148 -12.73 17.31 -9.50
N GLN A 149 -12.14 17.66 -8.36
CA GLN A 149 -12.89 18.05 -7.16
C GLN A 149 -13.35 19.51 -7.18
N GLY A 150 -12.82 20.34 -8.07
CA GLY A 150 -13.04 21.79 -8.05
C GLY A 150 -12.26 22.48 -6.92
N ASN A 151 -12.51 23.78 -6.69
CA ASN A 151 -11.82 24.58 -5.67
C ASN A 151 -10.30 24.44 -5.70
N VAL A 152 -9.74 24.47 -6.92
CA VAL A 152 -8.33 24.15 -7.19
C VAL A 152 -7.39 24.94 -6.29
N LEU A 153 -7.67 26.23 -6.06
CA LEU A 153 -6.79 27.10 -5.27
C LEU A 153 -6.74 26.69 -3.79
N GLU A 154 -7.89 26.41 -3.19
CA GLU A 154 -8.02 26.00 -1.80
C GLU A 154 -7.34 24.64 -1.58
N ASN A 155 -7.67 23.64 -2.40
CA ASN A 155 -7.08 22.31 -2.35
C ASN A 155 -5.55 22.32 -2.63
N LEU A 156 -5.07 23.25 -3.48
CA LEU A 156 -3.63 23.42 -3.73
C LEU A 156 -2.93 24.01 -2.52
N MET A 157 -3.52 25.02 -1.87
CA MET A 157 -2.96 25.62 -0.66
C MET A 157 -2.87 24.59 0.47
N ASP A 158 -3.89 23.78 0.67
CA ASP A 158 -3.89 22.69 1.66
C ASP A 158 -2.83 21.63 1.36
N ALA A 159 -2.67 21.26 0.09
CA ALA A 159 -1.65 20.30 -0.35
C ALA A 159 -0.22 20.86 -0.11
N LEU A 160 0.01 22.13 -0.42
CA LEU A 160 1.31 22.78 -0.19
C LEU A 160 1.60 22.91 1.31
N LEU A 161 0.64 23.38 2.10
CA LEU A 161 0.81 23.51 3.55
C LEU A 161 1.08 22.16 4.21
N GLY A 162 0.32 21.12 3.85
CA GLY A 162 0.53 19.76 4.33
C GLY A 162 1.91 19.20 3.91
N GLY A 163 2.29 19.40 2.65
CA GLY A 163 3.59 18.98 2.12
C GLY A 163 4.77 19.67 2.83
N PHE A 164 4.68 20.99 3.02
CA PHE A 164 5.73 21.73 3.73
C PHE A 164 5.76 21.40 5.23
N ALA A 165 4.63 21.22 5.88
CA ALA A 165 4.57 20.90 7.30
C ALA A 165 5.18 19.50 7.57
N VAL A 166 4.74 18.48 6.84
CA VAL A 166 5.22 17.11 7.02
C VAL A 166 6.61 16.92 6.43
N GLY A 167 6.82 17.31 5.17
CA GLY A 167 8.10 17.16 4.48
C GLY A 167 9.20 18.01 5.14
N GLY A 168 8.90 19.26 5.48
CA GLY A 168 9.81 20.13 6.22
C GLY A 168 10.16 19.60 7.61
N GLY A 169 9.17 19.09 8.34
CA GLY A 169 9.38 18.45 9.64
C GLY A 169 10.29 17.22 9.56
N LEU A 170 10.05 16.31 8.59
CA LEU A 170 10.90 15.15 8.36
C LEU A 170 12.32 15.54 7.93
N LEU A 171 12.44 16.55 7.08
CA LEU A 171 13.75 17.08 6.65
C LEU A 171 14.53 17.65 7.83
N LEU A 172 13.89 18.41 8.71
CA LEU A 172 14.52 18.93 9.93
C LEU A 172 15.02 17.80 10.84
N ILE A 173 14.23 16.75 11.03
CA ILE A 173 14.62 15.56 11.81
C ILE A 173 15.83 14.87 11.15
N ALA A 174 15.79 14.65 9.84
CA ALA A 174 16.88 14.01 9.11
C ALA A 174 18.17 14.82 9.17
N VAL A 175 18.10 16.14 8.97
CA VAL A 175 19.27 17.05 9.07
C VAL A 175 19.81 17.08 10.51
N SER A 176 18.94 17.16 11.51
CA SER A 176 19.36 17.12 12.92
C SER A 176 20.07 15.81 13.28
N TYR A 177 19.56 14.68 12.80
CA TYR A 177 20.17 13.38 13.02
C TYR A 177 21.55 13.26 12.34
N THR A 178 21.68 13.70 11.10
CA THR A 178 22.98 13.69 10.39
C THR A 178 24.00 14.61 11.04
N HIS A 179 23.55 15.77 11.52
CA HIS A 179 24.43 16.72 12.22
C HIS A 179 24.94 16.19 13.57
N LEU A 180 24.06 15.54 14.36
CA LEU A 180 24.44 14.88 15.62
C LEU A 180 25.44 13.74 15.39
N ARG A 181 25.21 12.90 14.37
CA ARG A 181 26.12 11.81 14.03
C ARG A 181 27.50 12.29 13.57
N ALA A 182 27.55 13.42 12.84
CA ALA A 182 28.82 14.03 12.44
C ALA A 182 29.63 14.51 13.65
N HIS A 183 28.98 15.06 14.68
CA HIS A 183 29.63 15.46 15.92
C HIS A 183 30.17 14.28 16.74
N GLU A 184 29.42 13.16 16.80
CA GLU A 184 29.89 11.95 17.51
C GLU A 184 31.11 11.31 16.84
N THR A 185 31.16 11.29 15.51
CA THR A 185 32.34 10.80 14.76
C THR A 185 33.55 11.71 14.92
N ALA A 186 33.36 13.02 15.00
CA ALA A 186 34.44 13.98 15.23
C ALA A 186 35.00 13.94 16.68
N ALA A 187 34.17 13.55 17.64
CA ALA A 187 34.58 13.43 19.05
C ALA A 187 35.31 12.12 19.37
N ASN A 188 35.24 11.12 18.48
CA ASN A 188 35.85 9.80 18.63
C ASN A 188 37.15 9.62 17.81
N LEU A 189 37.64 10.68 17.16
CA LEU A 189 38.97 10.78 16.51
C LEU A 189 39.93 11.61 17.34
#